data_6b044fa749ccd46c898a6947c156a40a
#
_entry.id   6b044fa749ccd46c898a6947c156a40a
#
_cell.length_a   1.000
_cell.length_b   1.000
_cell.length_c   1.000
_cell.angle_alpha   90.00
_cell.angle_beta   90.00
_cell.angle_gamma   90.00
#
_symmetry.space_group_name_H-M   'P 1'
#
loop_
_entity.id
_entity.type
_entity.pdbx_description
1 polymer ?
#
loop_
_entity_poly.entity_id
_entity_poly.type
_entity_poly.pdbx_seq_one_letter_code
_entity_poly.pdbx_strand_id
1 'polypeptide(L)'
;GLVGLALVEQLEQTPEFEAITVVVRKESQLLNTYKKVTQLVIEDFLLLNDEDVNGHTHAFSCLGTTLKMAGSKQAFYAVDYEINAHLADLVQDKHIHLLLVSALGANANSPIFYNKVKGQLEDYIESLELEKLSIFRPSLLIGKRSDVRFIEDLGQSLFKLIENKFQKPFKYKPVTVEQLAHTMVVAALTQIEAFKRYDNLSIQQTR
;
A
#
# COMPACT_ATOMS: atom_id res chain seq x y z
N GLY A 1 -3.08 9.25 0.01
CA GLY A 1 -1.61 9.21 -0.07
C GLY A 1 -1.14 9.01 -1.49
N LEU A 2 0.16 9.19 -1.75
CA LEU A 2 0.73 9.16 -3.11
C LEU A 2 0.51 7.82 -3.82
N VAL A 3 0.78 6.71 -3.14
CA VAL A 3 0.58 5.37 -3.73
C VAL A 3 -0.90 5.13 -4.05
N GLY A 4 -1.80 5.46 -3.12
CA GLY A 4 -3.24 5.30 -3.35
C GLY A 4 -3.76 6.12 -4.52
N LEU A 5 -3.27 7.36 -4.71
CA LEU A 5 -3.66 8.19 -5.87
C LEU A 5 -3.14 7.60 -7.18
N ALA A 6 -1.87 7.18 -7.22
CA ALA A 6 -1.30 6.53 -8.41
C ALA A 6 -2.02 5.21 -8.73
N LEU A 7 -2.44 4.47 -7.70
CA LEU A 7 -3.22 3.24 -7.88
C LEU A 7 -4.61 3.53 -8.45
N VAL A 8 -5.34 4.52 -7.91
CA VAL A 8 -6.67 4.92 -8.42
C VAL A 8 -6.58 5.33 -9.88
N GLU A 9 -5.56 6.13 -10.26
CA GLU A 9 -5.34 6.54 -11.64
C GLU A 9 -5.18 5.34 -12.60
N GLN A 10 -4.47 4.30 -12.17
CA GLN A 10 -4.27 3.10 -12.99
C GLN A 10 -5.51 2.20 -13.02
N LEU A 11 -6.19 2.01 -11.89
CA LEU A 11 -7.43 1.24 -11.82
C LEU A 11 -8.53 1.88 -12.69
N GLU A 12 -8.63 3.22 -12.72
CA GLU A 12 -9.56 3.94 -13.59
C GLU A 12 -9.35 3.61 -15.07
N GLN A 13 -8.09 3.42 -15.49
CA GLN A 13 -7.72 3.12 -16.88
C GLN A 13 -7.78 1.62 -17.21
N THR A 14 -7.92 0.75 -16.21
CA THR A 14 -7.92 -0.70 -16.37
C THR A 14 -9.36 -1.19 -16.57
N PRO A 15 -9.73 -1.76 -17.76
CA PRO A 15 -11.10 -2.13 -18.07
C PRO A 15 -11.71 -3.17 -17.13
N GLU A 16 -10.89 -4.05 -16.57
CA GLU A 16 -11.29 -5.14 -15.69
C GLU A 16 -11.85 -4.64 -14.34
N PHE A 17 -11.53 -3.41 -13.95
CA PHE A 17 -12.13 -2.76 -12.78
C PHE A 17 -13.27 -1.85 -13.21
N GLU A 18 -14.50 -2.25 -12.93
CA GLU A 18 -15.71 -1.52 -13.35
C GLU A 18 -16.07 -0.39 -12.37
N ALA A 19 -15.85 -0.60 -11.08
CA ALA A 19 -16.13 0.35 -10.02
C ALA A 19 -15.01 0.36 -8.97
N ILE A 20 -14.73 1.54 -8.42
CA ILE A 20 -13.67 1.76 -7.44
C ILE A 20 -14.25 2.52 -6.26
N THR A 21 -14.31 1.90 -5.09
CA THR A 21 -14.66 2.59 -3.84
C THR A 21 -13.38 3.07 -3.16
N VAL A 22 -13.23 4.37 -2.97
CA VAL A 22 -12.08 4.96 -2.29
C VAL A 22 -12.49 5.45 -0.91
N VAL A 23 -11.98 4.80 0.12
CA VAL A 23 -12.23 5.21 1.51
C VAL A 23 -11.35 6.40 1.86
N VAL A 24 -11.95 7.49 2.27
CA VAL A 24 -11.30 8.77 2.59
C VAL A 24 -11.81 9.35 3.89
N ARG A 25 -10.97 10.09 4.63
CA ARG A 25 -11.42 10.81 5.82
C ARG A 25 -12.18 12.11 5.50
N LYS A 26 -11.92 12.67 4.33
CA LYS A 26 -12.56 13.89 3.80
C LYS A 26 -12.68 13.76 2.30
N GLU A 27 -13.75 14.27 1.75
CA GLU A 27 -13.96 14.32 0.31
C GLU A 27 -12.80 15.01 -0.42
N SER A 28 -12.40 14.44 -1.55
CA SER A 28 -11.34 14.96 -2.41
C SER A 28 -11.88 15.36 -3.77
N GLN A 29 -11.75 16.63 -4.12
CA GLN A 29 -12.13 17.16 -5.43
C GLN A 29 -11.43 16.42 -6.58
N LEU A 30 -10.16 16.02 -6.37
CA LEU A 30 -9.40 15.27 -7.37
C LEU A 30 -10.06 13.92 -7.68
N LEU A 31 -10.58 13.22 -6.68
CA LEU A 31 -11.22 11.92 -6.88
C LEU A 31 -12.55 12.03 -7.65
N ASN A 32 -13.21 13.18 -7.61
CA ASN A 32 -14.44 13.43 -8.36
C ASN A 32 -14.20 13.55 -9.88
N THR A 33 -12.96 13.63 -10.33
CA THR A 33 -12.62 13.65 -11.77
C THR A 33 -12.61 12.27 -12.41
N TYR A 34 -12.56 11.20 -11.63
CA TYR A 34 -12.55 9.82 -12.11
C TYR A 34 -13.98 9.28 -12.23
N LYS A 35 -14.27 8.57 -13.32
CA LYS A 35 -15.63 8.11 -13.66
C LYS A 35 -16.06 6.87 -12.88
N LYS A 36 -15.10 5.97 -12.58
CA LYS A 36 -15.34 4.72 -11.85
C LYS A 36 -15.30 4.89 -10.34
N VAL A 37 -14.86 6.05 -9.84
CA VAL A 37 -14.59 6.28 -8.43
C VAL A 37 -15.82 6.76 -7.68
N THR A 38 -16.15 6.07 -6.60
CA THR A 38 -17.06 6.54 -5.55
C THR A 38 -16.26 6.75 -4.27
N GLN A 39 -16.44 7.88 -3.61
CA GLN A 39 -15.79 8.18 -2.34
C GLN A 39 -16.67 7.74 -1.17
N LEU A 40 -16.13 6.87 -0.32
CA LEU A 40 -16.72 6.53 0.97
C LEU A 40 -16.03 7.38 2.05
N VAL A 41 -16.73 8.37 2.57
CA VAL A 41 -16.18 9.33 3.54
C VAL A 41 -16.41 8.81 4.95
N ILE A 42 -15.35 8.40 5.63
CA ILE A 42 -15.34 7.87 7.00
C ILE A 42 -14.19 8.52 7.75
N GLU A 43 -14.49 9.27 8.82
CA GLU A 43 -13.46 9.98 9.60
C GLU A 43 -12.52 9.01 10.35
N ASP A 44 -13.08 7.95 10.91
CA ASP A 44 -12.33 6.86 11.56
C ASP A 44 -12.48 5.58 10.76
N PHE A 45 -11.38 5.10 10.17
CA PHE A 45 -11.37 3.90 9.34
C PHE A 45 -11.65 2.60 10.11
N LEU A 46 -11.60 2.62 11.44
CA LEU A 46 -12.04 1.50 12.27
C LEU A 46 -13.59 1.36 12.29
N LEU A 47 -14.34 2.33 11.74
CA LEU A 47 -15.77 2.25 11.56
C LEU A 47 -16.19 1.59 10.23
N LEU A 48 -15.24 1.25 9.35
CA LEU A 48 -15.53 0.37 8.21
C LEU A 48 -16.20 -0.91 8.70
N ASN A 49 -17.17 -1.39 7.96
CA ASN A 49 -17.93 -2.56 8.33
C ASN A 49 -18.15 -3.52 7.14
N ASP A 50 -18.83 -4.63 7.38
CA ASP A 50 -19.07 -5.67 6.39
C ASP A 50 -19.82 -5.17 5.15
N GLU A 51 -20.74 -4.21 5.28
CA GLU A 51 -21.51 -3.66 4.17
C GLU A 51 -20.59 -2.87 3.23
N ASP A 52 -19.59 -2.17 3.79
CA ASP A 52 -18.64 -1.35 3.01
C ASP A 52 -17.71 -2.16 2.12
N VAL A 53 -17.46 -3.43 2.46
CA VAL A 53 -16.59 -4.33 1.69
C VAL A 53 -17.36 -5.35 0.86
N ASN A 54 -18.66 -5.48 1.09
CA ASN A 54 -19.48 -6.47 0.42
C ASN A 54 -19.59 -6.19 -1.09
N GLY A 55 -19.53 -7.25 -1.90
CA GLY A 55 -19.59 -7.16 -3.36
C GLY A 55 -18.31 -6.69 -4.05
N HIS A 56 -17.25 -6.40 -3.30
CA HIS A 56 -15.93 -6.13 -3.87
C HIS A 56 -15.16 -7.43 -4.14
N THR A 57 -14.30 -7.42 -5.14
CA THR A 57 -13.43 -8.54 -5.50
C THR A 57 -11.99 -8.33 -5.03
N HIS A 58 -11.61 -7.09 -4.82
CA HIS A 58 -10.26 -6.69 -4.41
C HIS A 58 -10.32 -5.62 -3.32
N ALA A 59 -9.42 -5.70 -2.37
CA ALA A 59 -9.17 -4.68 -1.37
C ALA A 59 -7.69 -4.26 -1.41
N PHE A 60 -7.45 -2.96 -1.59
CA PHE A 60 -6.10 -2.42 -1.67
C PHE A 60 -5.81 -1.56 -0.45
N SER A 61 -4.84 -1.93 0.36
CA SER A 61 -4.36 -1.07 1.43
C SER A 61 -3.03 -0.41 1.06
N CYS A 62 -3.10 0.89 0.80
CA CYS A 62 -1.95 1.79 0.63
C CYS A 62 -1.77 2.70 1.85
N LEU A 63 -2.38 2.33 2.98
CA LEU A 63 -2.35 3.12 4.20
C LEU A 63 -1.02 2.92 4.93
N GLY A 64 -0.45 4.01 5.37
CA GLY A 64 0.75 4.05 6.19
C GLY A 64 1.16 5.48 6.49
N THR A 65 1.96 5.63 7.55
CA THR A 65 2.49 6.93 7.98
C THR A 65 3.97 6.81 8.35
N THR A 66 4.59 7.90 8.75
CA THR A 66 5.92 7.90 9.36
C THR A 66 5.79 8.25 10.85
N LEU A 67 6.77 7.85 11.67
CA LEU A 67 6.78 8.23 13.10
C LEU A 67 6.71 9.74 13.30
N LYS A 68 7.34 10.51 12.41
CA LYS A 68 7.32 11.98 12.44
C LYS A 68 5.91 12.52 12.15
N MET A 69 5.20 11.99 11.15
CA MET A 69 3.85 12.42 10.81
C MET A 69 2.83 11.96 11.86
N ALA A 70 2.99 10.77 12.39
CA ALA A 70 2.12 10.22 13.43
C ALA A 70 2.28 10.95 14.77
N GLY A 71 3.48 11.49 15.07
CA GLY A 71 3.79 12.19 16.29
C GLY A 71 4.06 11.29 17.51
N SER A 72 3.62 10.05 17.50
CA SER A 72 3.87 9.06 18.55
C SER A 72 3.91 7.63 18.01
N LYS A 73 4.53 6.72 18.78
CA LYS A 73 4.52 5.28 18.46
C LYS A 73 3.11 4.70 18.47
N GLN A 74 2.26 5.15 19.38
CA GLN A 74 0.88 4.71 19.50
C GLN A 74 0.07 5.13 18.25
N ALA A 75 0.14 6.39 17.85
CA ALA A 75 -0.54 6.87 16.66
C ALA A 75 -0.01 6.23 15.37
N PHE A 76 1.30 5.93 15.32
CA PHE A 76 1.89 5.14 14.24
C PHE A 76 1.29 3.73 14.20
N TYR A 77 1.20 3.05 15.35
CA TYR A 77 0.66 1.70 15.45
C TYR A 77 -0.81 1.65 15.03
N ALA A 78 -1.61 2.63 15.46
CA ALA A 78 -3.01 2.74 15.06
C ALA A 78 -3.17 2.80 13.53
N VAL A 79 -2.36 3.60 12.83
CA VAL A 79 -2.44 3.75 11.37
C VAL A 79 -1.85 2.55 10.64
N ASP A 80 -0.63 2.14 11.01
CA ASP A 80 0.15 1.16 10.26
C ASP A 80 -0.17 -0.29 10.61
N TYR A 81 -0.82 -0.55 11.75
CA TYR A 81 -1.25 -1.88 12.17
C TYR A 81 -2.78 -1.97 12.30
N GLU A 82 -3.41 -1.24 13.24
CA GLU A 82 -4.80 -1.49 13.65
C GLU A 82 -5.79 -1.31 12.49
N ILE A 83 -5.69 -0.23 11.71
CA ILE A 83 -6.59 0.01 10.58
C ILE A 83 -6.38 -1.02 9.46
N ASN A 84 -5.14 -1.41 9.20
CA ASN A 84 -4.85 -2.42 8.18
C ASN A 84 -5.29 -3.83 8.60
N ALA A 85 -5.13 -4.16 9.88
CA ALA A 85 -5.62 -5.42 10.46
C ALA A 85 -7.15 -5.48 10.40
N HIS A 86 -7.83 -4.39 10.79
CA HIS A 86 -9.28 -4.29 10.69
C HIS A 86 -9.80 -4.50 9.26
N LEU A 87 -9.15 -3.90 8.24
CA LEU A 87 -9.52 -4.17 6.85
C LEU A 87 -9.33 -5.66 6.50
N ALA A 88 -8.25 -6.28 6.97
CA ALA A 88 -7.99 -7.70 6.71
C ALA A 88 -9.07 -8.59 7.36
N ASP A 89 -9.49 -8.27 8.59
CA ASP A 89 -10.60 -8.97 9.27
C ASP A 89 -11.91 -8.85 8.48
N LEU A 90 -12.23 -7.67 7.97
CA LEU A 90 -13.45 -7.44 7.19
C LEU A 90 -13.48 -8.20 5.86
N VAL A 91 -12.33 -8.48 5.25
CA VAL A 91 -12.26 -9.20 3.97
C VAL A 91 -12.03 -10.71 4.14
N GLN A 92 -11.78 -11.17 5.37
CA GLN A 92 -11.71 -12.59 5.69
C GLN A 92 -13.06 -13.25 5.33
N ASP A 93 -13.03 -14.45 4.79
CA ASP A 93 -14.21 -15.24 4.37
C ASP A 93 -15.10 -14.61 3.27
N LYS A 94 -14.63 -13.56 2.58
CA LYS A 94 -15.42 -12.84 1.55
C LYS A 94 -14.97 -13.04 0.11
N HIS A 95 -14.05 -13.97 -0.16
CA HIS A 95 -13.47 -14.17 -1.51
C HIS A 95 -12.87 -12.88 -2.12
N ILE A 96 -12.33 -12.00 -1.24
CA ILE A 96 -11.71 -10.75 -1.64
C ILE A 96 -10.19 -10.91 -1.65
N HIS A 97 -9.54 -10.56 -2.76
CA HIS A 97 -8.09 -10.49 -2.84
C HIS A 97 -7.57 -9.26 -2.09
N LEU A 98 -6.87 -9.46 -0.97
CA LEU A 98 -6.23 -8.38 -0.23
C LEU A 98 -4.84 -8.08 -0.79
N LEU A 99 -4.59 -6.82 -1.16
CA LEU A 99 -3.31 -6.32 -1.64
C LEU A 99 -2.79 -5.24 -0.68
N LEU A 100 -1.73 -5.56 0.07
CA LEU A 100 -1.19 -4.72 1.14
C LEU A 100 0.17 -4.12 0.78
N VAL A 101 0.33 -2.82 0.95
CA VAL A 101 1.65 -2.16 0.91
C VAL A 101 2.30 -2.23 2.28
N SER A 102 3.38 -2.99 2.36
CA SER A 102 4.27 -3.10 3.51
C SER A 102 5.59 -2.35 3.26
N ALA A 103 6.71 -2.85 3.72
CA ALA A 103 8.00 -2.23 3.52
C ALA A 103 9.15 -3.23 3.43
N LEU A 104 10.20 -2.88 2.68
CA LEU A 104 11.46 -3.60 2.73
C LEU A 104 12.01 -3.63 4.16
N GLY A 105 12.30 -4.83 4.67
CA GLY A 105 12.80 -5.02 6.04
C GLY A 105 11.70 -5.23 7.08
N ALA A 106 10.42 -5.35 6.70
CA ALA A 106 9.34 -5.78 7.58
C ALA A 106 9.71 -7.12 8.26
N ASN A 107 9.71 -7.12 9.60
CA ASN A 107 10.07 -8.28 10.41
C ASN A 107 9.60 -8.05 11.86
N ALA A 108 8.71 -8.88 12.38
CA ALA A 108 8.15 -8.76 13.72
C ALA A 108 9.20 -8.79 14.85
N ASN A 109 10.36 -9.39 14.59
CA ASN A 109 11.48 -9.45 15.54
C ASN A 109 12.52 -8.33 15.33
N SER A 110 12.24 -7.35 14.46
CA SER A 110 13.17 -6.25 14.19
C SER A 110 13.36 -5.36 15.44
N PRO A 111 14.61 -4.94 15.75
CA PRO A 111 14.86 -3.91 16.76
C PRO A 111 14.37 -2.52 16.30
N ILE A 112 14.17 -2.32 15.00
CA ILE A 112 13.66 -1.07 14.43
C ILE A 112 12.15 -1.07 14.53
N PHE A 113 11.58 -0.13 15.29
CA PHE A 113 10.14 -0.06 15.57
C PHE A 113 9.27 -0.08 14.31
N TYR A 114 9.60 0.70 13.29
CA TYR A 114 8.90 0.73 12.01
C TYR A 114 8.82 -0.68 11.37
N ASN A 115 9.97 -1.33 11.21
CA ASN A 115 10.06 -2.66 10.61
C ASN A 115 9.34 -3.71 11.45
N LYS A 116 9.39 -3.55 12.79
CA LYS A 116 8.68 -4.44 13.72
C LYS A 116 7.18 -4.37 13.53
N VAL A 117 6.60 -3.17 13.50
CA VAL A 117 5.15 -2.99 13.32
C VAL A 117 4.69 -3.52 11.96
N LYS A 118 5.43 -3.22 10.88
CA LYS A 118 5.12 -3.78 9.55
C LYS A 118 5.21 -5.30 9.53
N GLY A 119 6.21 -5.89 10.18
CA GLY A 119 6.33 -7.34 10.29
C GLY A 119 5.21 -7.96 11.11
N GLN A 120 4.84 -7.35 12.24
CA GLN A 120 3.71 -7.82 13.06
C GLN A 120 2.39 -7.79 12.29
N LEU A 121 2.16 -6.76 11.47
CA LEU A 121 0.99 -6.70 10.59
C LEU A 121 0.99 -7.83 9.55
N GLU A 122 2.13 -8.06 8.89
CA GLU A 122 2.24 -9.15 7.92
C GLU A 122 1.97 -10.51 8.56
N ASP A 123 2.62 -10.80 9.71
CA ASP A 123 2.41 -12.06 10.44
C ASP A 123 0.94 -12.24 10.84
N TYR A 124 0.29 -11.16 11.29
CA TYR A 124 -1.13 -11.19 11.63
C TYR A 124 -2.01 -11.52 10.41
N ILE A 125 -1.85 -10.79 9.31
CA ILE A 125 -2.67 -10.98 8.11
C ILE A 125 -2.42 -12.36 7.47
N GLU A 126 -1.18 -12.85 7.48
CA GLU A 126 -0.86 -14.20 7.01
C GLU A 126 -1.56 -15.28 7.88
N SER A 127 -1.74 -15.03 9.19
CA SER A 127 -2.43 -15.97 10.09
C SER A 127 -3.96 -16.03 9.88
N LEU A 128 -4.55 -15.09 9.15
CA LEU A 128 -5.99 -15.09 8.84
C LEU A 128 -6.37 -16.08 7.73
N GLU A 129 -5.37 -16.67 7.06
CA GLU A 129 -5.60 -17.64 5.96
C GLU A 129 -6.55 -17.11 4.88
N LEU A 130 -6.38 -15.85 4.47
CA LEU A 130 -7.18 -15.23 3.42
C LEU A 130 -7.13 -16.05 2.14
N GLU A 131 -8.24 -16.12 1.39
CA GLU A 131 -8.28 -16.84 0.12
C GLU A 131 -7.21 -16.34 -0.85
N LYS A 132 -6.96 -15.03 -0.88
CA LYS A 132 -5.91 -14.44 -1.70
C LYS A 132 -5.27 -13.22 -1.06
N LEU A 133 -3.95 -13.26 -0.94
CA LEU A 133 -3.15 -12.21 -0.32
C LEU A 133 -1.93 -11.84 -1.17
N SER A 134 -1.71 -10.55 -1.37
CA SER A 134 -0.48 -9.98 -1.95
C SER A 134 0.14 -8.99 -0.99
N ILE A 135 1.40 -9.19 -0.62
CA ILE A 135 2.16 -8.24 0.21
C ILE A 135 3.28 -7.62 -0.62
N PHE A 136 3.29 -6.29 -0.71
CA PHE A 136 4.32 -5.54 -1.44
C PHE A 136 5.32 -4.93 -0.48
N ARG A 137 6.60 -5.25 -0.63
CA ARG A 137 7.70 -4.75 0.19
C ARG A 137 8.61 -3.80 -0.60
N PRO A 138 8.15 -2.60 -0.96
CA PRO A 138 8.99 -1.61 -1.63
C PRO A 138 10.12 -1.16 -0.71
N SER A 139 11.21 -0.72 -1.32
CA SER A 139 12.24 0.08 -0.64
C SER A 139 11.75 1.53 -0.51
N LEU A 140 12.63 2.51 -0.69
CA LEU A 140 12.25 3.91 -0.70
C LEU A 140 11.31 4.21 -1.87
N LEU A 141 10.16 4.82 -1.57
CA LEU A 141 9.19 5.26 -2.57
C LEU A 141 9.48 6.70 -3.01
N ILE A 142 9.47 6.91 -4.32
CA ILE A 142 9.65 8.22 -4.93
C ILE A 142 8.32 8.64 -5.55
N GLY A 143 7.79 9.79 -5.13
CA GLY A 143 6.66 10.47 -5.77
C GLY A 143 7.11 11.46 -6.85
N LYS A 144 6.16 12.02 -7.61
CA LYS A 144 6.44 13.12 -8.56
C LYS A 144 7.11 14.29 -7.83
N ARG A 145 7.99 15.02 -8.53
CA ARG A 145 8.85 16.09 -8.01
C ARG A 145 8.18 17.19 -7.14
N SER A 146 6.85 17.28 -7.13
CA SER A 146 6.10 18.24 -6.30
C SER A 146 6.03 17.88 -4.82
N ASP A 147 6.30 16.63 -4.44
CA ASP A 147 6.17 16.14 -3.06
C ASP A 147 7.53 15.88 -2.39
N VAL A 148 8.35 16.90 -2.38
CA VAL A 148 9.70 16.95 -1.77
C VAL A 148 9.71 16.52 -0.29
N ARG A 149 8.55 16.51 0.37
CA ARG A 149 8.40 16.22 1.82
C ARG A 149 8.84 14.83 2.25
N PHE A 150 8.76 13.83 1.35
CA PHE A 150 9.22 12.46 1.65
C PHE A 150 10.75 12.31 1.52
N ILE A 151 11.38 13.14 0.69
CA ILE A 151 12.82 13.08 0.42
C ILE A 151 13.63 13.82 1.48
N GLU A 152 13.06 14.88 2.09
CA GLU A 152 13.74 15.65 3.14
C GLU A 152 13.99 14.85 4.41
N ASP A 153 13.12 13.90 4.75
CA ASP A 153 13.26 13.07 5.95
C ASP A 153 14.32 11.97 5.85
N LEU A 154 14.77 11.62 4.66
CA LEU A 154 15.76 10.55 4.39
C LEU A 154 17.14 11.05 3.95
N GLY A 155 17.35 12.36 3.92
CA GLY A 155 18.64 12.97 3.60
C GLY A 155 18.96 13.02 2.11
N GLN A 156 18.97 14.22 1.55
CA GLN A 156 19.31 14.53 0.14
C GLN A 156 20.66 13.93 -0.31
N SER A 157 21.57 13.67 0.63
CA SER A 157 22.89 13.09 0.35
C SER A 157 22.82 11.62 -0.07
N LEU A 158 21.88 10.85 0.48
CA LEU A 158 21.71 9.44 0.12
C LEU A 158 21.08 9.30 -1.28
N PHE A 159 20.19 10.22 -1.64
CA PHE A 159 19.49 10.22 -2.93
C PHE A 159 20.44 10.45 -4.11
N LYS A 160 21.35 11.44 -4.02
CA LYS A 160 22.34 11.75 -5.06
C LYS A 160 23.36 10.61 -5.28
N LEU A 161 23.67 9.83 -4.24
CA LEU A 161 24.57 8.67 -4.35
C LEU A 161 23.90 7.48 -5.07
N ILE A 162 22.58 7.38 -5.01
CA ILE A 162 21.80 6.26 -5.58
C ILE A 162 21.48 6.53 -7.06
N GLU A 163 21.17 7.77 -7.45
CA GLU A 163 20.76 8.13 -8.82
C GLU A 163 21.84 7.81 -9.88
N ASN A 164 23.11 7.95 -9.54
CA ASN A 164 24.22 7.86 -10.51
C ASN A 164 24.87 6.47 -10.63
N LYS A 165 24.56 5.50 -9.79
CA LYS A 165 25.32 4.23 -9.74
C LYS A 165 24.60 2.97 -10.18
N PHE A 166 23.27 2.96 -10.33
CA PHE A 166 22.56 1.69 -10.52
C PHE A 166 21.53 1.71 -11.67
N GLN A 167 22.00 1.40 -12.87
CA GLN A 167 21.13 1.15 -14.03
C GLN A 167 20.46 -0.24 -13.98
N LYS A 168 20.95 -1.16 -13.15
CA LYS A 168 20.41 -2.53 -13.01
C LYS A 168 19.47 -2.63 -11.80
N PRO A 169 18.45 -3.52 -11.85
CA PRO A 169 17.62 -3.84 -10.68
C PRO A 169 18.48 -4.26 -9.50
N PHE A 170 18.16 -3.72 -8.33
CA PHE A 170 18.96 -3.96 -7.13
C PHE A 170 18.06 -3.84 -5.89
N LYS A 171 18.28 -4.69 -4.87
CA LYS A 171 17.38 -4.88 -3.71
C LYS A 171 16.94 -3.58 -3.02
N TYR A 172 17.79 -2.57 -2.94
CA TYR A 172 17.53 -1.31 -2.23
C TYR A 172 17.29 -0.13 -3.19
N LYS A 173 17.24 -0.37 -4.51
CA LYS A 173 16.96 0.69 -5.47
C LYS A 173 15.59 1.28 -5.20
N PRO A 174 15.45 2.61 -5.09
CA PRO A 174 14.16 3.25 -4.96
C PRO A 174 13.22 2.90 -6.12
N VAL A 175 11.93 2.80 -5.83
CA VAL A 175 10.88 2.58 -6.84
C VAL A 175 9.91 3.75 -6.82
N THR A 176 9.30 4.06 -7.96
CA THR A 176 8.30 5.12 -8.00
C THR A 176 6.95 4.63 -7.49
N VAL A 177 6.11 5.55 -7.04
CA VAL A 177 4.74 5.21 -6.61
C VAL A 177 3.92 4.66 -7.77
N GLU A 178 4.15 5.13 -9.00
CA GLU A 178 3.53 4.64 -10.21
C GLU A 178 3.93 3.20 -10.53
N GLN A 179 5.23 2.87 -10.34
CA GLN A 179 5.74 1.52 -10.55
C GLN A 179 5.17 0.52 -9.53
N LEU A 180 5.07 0.94 -8.26
CA LEU A 180 4.41 0.12 -7.23
C LEU A 180 2.92 -0.07 -7.55
N ALA A 181 2.20 1.01 -7.89
CA ALA A 181 0.80 0.94 -8.27
C ALA A 181 0.58 0.01 -9.47
N HIS A 182 1.44 0.10 -10.49
CA HIS A 182 1.40 -0.81 -11.64
C HIS A 182 1.57 -2.28 -11.22
N THR A 183 2.55 -2.55 -10.36
CA THR A 183 2.76 -3.92 -9.86
C THR A 183 1.54 -4.42 -9.09
N MET A 184 0.88 -3.57 -8.31
CA MET A 184 -0.35 -3.93 -7.59
C MET A 184 -1.49 -4.26 -8.55
N VAL A 185 -1.69 -3.49 -9.62
CA VAL A 185 -2.72 -3.77 -10.64
C VAL A 185 -2.42 -5.08 -11.37
N VAL A 186 -1.17 -5.30 -11.80
CA VAL A 186 -0.76 -6.55 -12.46
C VAL A 186 -0.99 -7.74 -11.51
N ALA A 187 -0.62 -7.63 -10.23
CA ALA A 187 -0.83 -8.69 -9.25
C ALA A 187 -2.33 -8.99 -9.05
N ALA A 188 -3.16 -7.95 -8.97
CA ALA A 188 -4.60 -8.11 -8.84
C ALA A 188 -5.21 -8.95 -9.99
N LEU A 189 -4.73 -8.71 -11.21
CA LEU A 189 -5.25 -9.38 -12.41
C LEU A 189 -4.63 -10.76 -12.68
N THR A 190 -3.37 -10.98 -12.26
CA THR A 190 -2.60 -12.15 -12.75
C THR A 190 -2.15 -13.13 -11.69
N GLN A 191 -2.20 -12.77 -10.40
CA GLN A 191 -1.78 -13.68 -9.34
C GLN A 191 -2.73 -14.89 -9.27
N ILE A 192 -2.17 -16.10 -9.35
CA ILE A 192 -2.89 -17.37 -9.16
C ILE A 192 -2.65 -17.98 -7.78
N GLU A 193 -1.52 -17.72 -7.17
CA GLU A 193 -1.18 -18.24 -5.85
C GLU A 193 -2.08 -17.61 -4.77
N ALA A 194 -2.49 -18.39 -3.77
CA ALA A 194 -3.25 -17.88 -2.63
C ALA A 194 -2.46 -16.81 -1.86
N PHE A 195 -1.15 -16.97 -1.75
CA PHE A 195 -0.27 -16.00 -1.11
C PHE A 195 0.96 -15.69 -1.97
N LYS A 196 1.27 -14.40 -2.11
CA LYS A 196 2.51 -13.95 -2.76
C LYS A 196 3.07 -12.68 -2.13
N ARG A 197 4.38 -12.71 -1.89
CA ARG A 197 5.13 -11.54 -1.43
C ARG A 197 5.96 -10.98 -2.58
N TYR A 198 5.67 -9.74 -2.93
CA TYR A 198 6.39 -8.99 -3.97
C TYR A 198 7.49 -8.17 -3.31
N ASP A 199 8.72 -8.63 -3.42
CA ASP A 199 9.87 -7.87 -2.94
C ASP A 199 10.20 -6.69 -3.86
N ASN A 200 11.16 -5.87 -3.45
CA ASN A 200 11.54 -4.67 -4.21
C ASN A 200 12.12 -5.00 -5.61
N LEU A 201 12.70 -6.18 -5.79
CA LEU A 201 13.20 -6.61 -7.11
C LEU A 201 12.03 -6.98 -8.02
N SER A 202 11.06 -7.72 -7.51
CA SER A 202 9.83 -8.06 -8.24
C SER A 202 9.10 -6.80 -8.70
N ILE A 203 8.98 -5.79 -7.82
CA ILE A 203 8.36 -4.49 -8.15
C ILE A 203 9.13 -3.78 -9.28
N GLN A 204 10.46 -3.80 -9.27
CA GLN A 204 11.28 -3.19 -10.32
C GLN A 204 11.19 -3.90 -11.68
N GLN A 205 10.84 -5.17 -11.71
CA GLN A 205 10.84 -6.02 -12.89
C GLN A 205 9.44 -6.16 -13.54
N THR A 206 8.38 -5.78 -12.85
CA THR A 206 7.02 -5.79 -13.39
C THR A 206 6.95 -4.82 -14.58
N ARG A 207 6.45 -5.32 -15.72
CA ARG A 207 6.32 -4.61 -17.00
C ARG A 207 4.87 -4.48 -17.39
#